data_ca160876d06bbd77dd36a8f4e8178a51
#
_entry.id   ca160876d06bbd77dd36a8f4e8178a51
#
_cell.length_a   1.000
_cell.length_b   1.000
_cell.length_c   1.000
_cell.angle_alpha   90.00
_cell.angle_beta   90.00
_cell.angle_gamma   90.00
#
_symmetry.space_group_name_H-M   'P 1'
#
loop_
_entity.id
_entity.type
_entity.pdbx_description
1 polymer ?
#
loop_
_entity_poly.entity_id
_entity_poly.type
_entity_poly.pdbx_seq_one_letter_code
_entity_poly.pdbx_strand_id
1 'polypeptide(L)'
;MNATPDTRYARTGGVHIAYQLFGDGPLNAIFVPWWWNNVEAAWEEPGVAQFYDRLGSFCRVLVFDQRGTGLSDPVALNALPTLEEWMDDLRAVLDAAQWPDAAVIGHGDGGLVSLLFAASYPERTRALVLVDAYARLRQSHDQPWAVPPETIDSFLDWLEKGWGTGDFTRLVAPSQADNPTFRRRLARAERLSVSPGAAVAIQRLVCDSDLTAVLPTISAPTLVIAHAGNPYILPQQSLFLAEHIANACHVVLSGEDHLYWVGDLDGLVDEIEKFLTGTAAGSVTDRLLANVLFTDIVRSTDTAAELGDQRWRRLLDRHDEIVRRQVERFRGSVVNTTGDGFVTLFDGPGRAVRCACAIRDAVRPLGIDIRAGIHTGEIEQRGDDVAGIAVNIAARVASRAEPRQVLVSRTVVDLTAGSGIGFVDRGEHDLKGVPQAWRLYAVEG
;
A
#
# COMPACT_ATOMS: atom_id res chain seq x y z
N MET A 1 4.65 8.83 22.88
CA MET A 1 3.21 8.54 22.78
C MET A 1 2.55 9.79 22.24
N ASN A 2 2.02 9.73 21.02
CA ASN A 2 1.16 10.77 20.47
C ASN A 2 -0.09 10.88 21.35
N ALA A 3 -0.69 12.07 21.45
CA ALA A 3 -1.94 12.23 22.17
C ALA A 3 -3.02 11.37 21.49
N THR A 4 -3.92 10.74 22.29
CA THR A 4 -5.08 10.02 21.74
C THR A 4 -5.84 10.96 20.79
N PRO A 5 -6.18 10.53 19.56
CA PRO A 5 -6.90 11.36 18.61
C PRO A 5 -8.29 11.78 19.12
N ASP A 6 -8.78 12.93 18.65
CA ASP A 6 -10.11 13.39 18.97
C ASP A 6 -11.17 12.44 18.41
N THR A 7 -12.15 12.05 19.24
CA THR A 7 -13.31 11.28 18.81
C THR A 7 -14.33 12.21 18.15
N ARG A 8 -14.75 11.83 16.94
CA ARG A 8 -15.75 12.50 16.12
C ARG A 8 -16.94 11.59 15.85
N TYR A 9 -18.00 12.15 15.31
CA TYR A 9 -19.22 11.37 15.04
C TYR A 9 -19.68 11.56 13.60
N ALA A 10 -19.79 10.44 12.85
CA ALA A 10 -20.51 10.38 11.59
C ALA A 10 -21.99 10.07 11.86
N ARG A 11 -22.87 10.41 10.92
CA ARG A 11 -24.32 10.20 11.09
C ARG A 11 -24.88 9.39 9.93
N THR A 12 -25.59 8.31 10.28
CA THR A 12 -26.27 7.44 9.31
C THR A 12 -27.55 6.85 9.91
N GLY A 13 -28.65 6.84 9.12
CA GLY A 13 -29.91 6.25 9.57
C GLY A 13 -30.47 6.76 10.90
N GLY A 14 -30.07 7.97 11.33
CA GLY A 14 -30.48 8.54 12.60
C GLY A 14 -29.60 8.20 13.79
N VAL A 15 -28.56 7.37 13.65
CA VAL A 15 -27.57 7.01 14.68
C VAL A 15 -26.25 7.74 14.46
N HIS A 16 -25.50 7.93 15.54
CA HIS A 16 -24.15 8.50 15.53
C HIS A 16 -23.12 7.39 15.66
N ILE A 17 -22.13 7.42 14.78
CA ILE A 17 -21.03 6.46 14.72
C ILE A 17 -19.76 7.17 15.16
N ALA A 18 -19.21 6.75 16.28
CA ALA A 18 -17.96 7.28 16.82
C ALA A 18 -16.78 6.82 15.98
N TYR A 19 -15.90 7.75 15.60
CA TYR A 19 -14.69 7.45 14.85
C TYR A 19 -13.54 8.35 15.22
N GLN A 20 -12.33 7.90 14.93
CA GLN A 20 -11.09 8.66 15.05
C GLN A 20 -10.33 8.63 13.74
N LEU A 21 -9.57 9.70 13.49
CA LEU A 21 -8.67 9.86 12.36
C LEU A 21 -7.27 10.18 12.88
N PHE A 22 -6.28 9.42 12.46
CA PHE A 22 -4.87 9.59 12.82
C PHE A 22 -3.93 9.15 11.70
N GLY A 23 -2.61 9.42 11.88
CA GLY A 23 -1.58 9.11 10.90
C GLY A 23 -1.46 10.17 9.80
N ASP A 24 -0.25 10.29 9.25
CA ASP A 24 0.14 11.31 8.27
C ASP A 24 0.60 10.70 6.94
N GLY A 25 0.47 9.36 6.79
CA GLY A 25 0.87 8.66 5.57
C GLY A 25 0.04 9.07 4.34
N PRO A 26 0.54 8.80 3.13
CA PRO A 26 -0.11 9.22 1.88
C PRO A 26 -1.35 8.40 1.51
N LEU A 27 -1.54 7.22 2.12
CA LEU A 27 -2.64 6.32 1.80
C LEU A 27 -3.80 6.50 2.77
N ASN A 28 -5.03 6.42 2.26
CA ASN A 28 -6.22 6.34 3.10
C ASN A 28 -6.48 4.88 3.46
N ALA A 29 -6.63 4.56 4.74
CA ALA A 29 -7.03 3.25 5.22
C ALA A 29 -8.13 3.36 6.26
N ILE A 30 -9.13 2.49 6.18
CA ILE A 30 -10.13 2.32 7.24
C ILE A 30 -9.92 0.95 7.88
N PHE A 31 -9.67 0.95 9.18
CA PHE A 31 -9.52 -0.26 9.97
C PHE A 31 -10.87 -0.62 10.60
N VAL A 32 -11.35 -1.81 10.27
CA VAL A 32 -12.60 -2.40 10.80
C VAL A 32 -12.21 -3.45 11.83
N PRO A 33 -12.14 -3.07 13.10
CA PRO A 33 -11.78 -3.98 14.17
C PRO A 33 -12.89 -5.02 14.39
N TRP A 34 -12.63 -5.95 15.29
CA TRP A 34 -13.63 -6.81 15.82
C TRP A 34 -14.81 -6.01 16.40
N TRP A 35 -16.04 -6.58 16.45
CA TRP A 35 -17.24 -5.85 16.89
C TRP A 35 -17.16 -5.27 18.32
N TRP A 36 -16.37 -5.84 19.22
CA TRP A 36 -16.16 -5.31 20.56
C TRP A 36 -14.99 -4.35 20.63
N ASN A 37 -15.15 -3.18 20.08
CA ASN A 37 -14.19 -2.09 20.09
C ASN A 37 -14.71 -0.92 20.94
N ASN A 38 -13.79 -0.06 21.35
CA ASN A 38 -14.04 1.27 21.87
C ASN A 38 -12.87 2.14 21.45
N VAL A 39 -13.12 3.07 20.53
CA VAL A 39 -12.07 3.85 19.85
C VAL A 39 -11.15 4.62 20.81
N GLU A 40 -11.64 5.01 22.00
CA GLU A 40 -10.78 5.67 22.99
C GLU A 40 -10.03 4.65 23.86
N ALA A 41 -10.74 3.66 24.40
CA ALA A 41 -10.14 2.66 25.29
C ALA A 41 -9.10 1.77 24.56
N ALA A 42 -9.18 1.63 23.24
CA ALA A 42 -8.23 0.88 22.43
C ALA A 42 -6.80 1.40 22.59
N TRP A 43 -6.61 2.72 22.74
CA TRP A 43 -5.29 3.34 22.94
C TRP A 43 -4.66 3.02 24.31
N GLU A 44 -5.44 2.54 25.29
CA GLU A 44 -4.93 2.11 26.59
C GLU A 44 -4.19 0.76 26.51
N GLU A 45 -4.42 -0.02 25.42
CA GLU A 45 -3.71 -1.27 25.18
C GLU A 45 -2.42 -0.99 24.37
N PRO A 46 -1.22 -1.23 24.97
CA PRO A 46 0.03 -0.85 24.32
C PRO A 46 0.25 -1.46 22.93
N GLY A 47 -0.18 -2.70 22.72
CA GLY A 47 -0.06 -3.36 21.43
C GLY A 47 -0.96 -2.74 20.37
N VAL A 48 -2.18 -2.33 20.73
CA VAL A 48 -3.08 -1.60 19.81
C VAL A 48 -2.50 -0.22 19.48
N ALA A 49 -2.00 0.50 20.47
CA ALA A 49 -1.36 1.80 20.23
C ALA A 49 -0.15 1.66 19.30
N GLN A 50 0.69 0.63 19.48
CA GLN A 50 1.81 0.33 18.59
C GLN A 50 1.33 0.00 17.16
N PHE A 51 0.30 -0.81 17.00
CA PHE A 51 -0.29 -1.11 15.70
C PHE A 51 -0.78 0.16 14.99
N TYR A 52 -1.49 1.03 15.72
CA TYR A 52 -1.99 2.29 15.17
C TYR A 52 -0.86 3.26 14.80
N ASP A 53 0.17 3.38 15.64
CA ASP A 53 1.36 4.20 15.34
C ASP A 53 2.08 3.69 14.07
N ARG A 54 2.26 2.35 13.94
CA ARG A 54 2.89 1.74 12.77
C ARG A 54 2.04 1.92 11.50
N LEU A 55 0.75 1.64 11.56
CA LEU A 55 -0.16 1.82 10.44
C LEU A 55 -0.25 3.29 10.02
N GLY A 56 -0.27 4.20 11.01
CA GLY A 56 -0.30 5.64 10.82
C GLY A 56 0.95 6.23 10.18
N SER A 57 2.08 5.51 10.19
CA SER A 57 3.32 5.98 9.58
C SER A 57 3.28 5.99 8.05
N PHE A 58 2.46 5.13 7.42
CA PHE A 58 2.30 5.05 5.97
C PHE A 58 0.85 5.25 5.50
N CYS A 59 -0.11 5.33 6.42
CA CYS A 59 -1.52 5.62 6.13
C CYS A 59 -2.03 6.81 6.93
N ARG A 60 -3.08 7.48 6.41
CA ARG A 60 -4.07 8.16 7.22
C ARG A 60 -5.14 7.13 7.57
N VAL A 61 -5.40 6.92 8.85
CA VAL A 61 -6.21 5.80 9.34
C VAL A 61 -7.51 6.30 9.95
N LEU A 62 -8.62 5.75 9.50
CA LEU A 62 -9.90 5.83 10.18
C LEU A 62 -10.12 4.54 10.99
N VAL A 63 -10.57 4.68 12.22
CA VAL A 63 -11.08 3.59 13.06
C VAL A 63 -12.41 4.04 13.65
N PHE A 64 -13.34 3.13 13.85
CA PHE A 64 -14.68 3.46 14.34
C PHE A 64 -15.27 2.36 15.20
N ASP A 65 -16.23 2.72 16.02
CA ASP A 65 -17.08 1.78 16.74
C ASP A 65 -18.34 1.52 15.92
N GLN A 66 -18.64 0.27 15.66
CA GLN A 66 -19.89 -0.10 14.98
C GLN A 66 -21.10 0.31 15.84
N ARG A 67 -22.26 0.60 15.23
CA ARG A 67 -23.47 0.88 15.98
C ARG A 67 -23.75 -0.21 16.99
N GLY A 68 -24.13 0.16 18.20
CA GLY A 68 -24.36 -0.77 19.31
C GLY A 68 -23.11 -1.12 20.12
N THR A 69 -21.95 -0.57 19.78
CA THR A 69 -20.68 -0.83 20.47
C THR A 69 -19.95 0.45 20.85
N GLY A 70 -19.06 0.38 21.83
CA GLY A 70 -18.17 1.45 22.23
C GLY A 70 -18.87 2.78 22.50
N LEU A 71 -18.47 3.82 21.77
CA LEU A 71 -18.99 5.19 21.88
C LEU A 71 -20.06 5.51 20.83
N SER A 72 -20.37 4.58 19.92
CA SER A 72 -21.49 4.74 18.97
C SER A 72 -22.83 4.57 19.67
N ASP A 73 -23.89 5.09 19.04
CA ASP A 73 -25.24 4.99 19.61
C ASP A 73 -25.62 3.53 19.88
N PRO A 74 -26.20 3.23 21.06
CA PRO A 74 -26.62 1.89 21.42
C PRO A 74 -27.79 1.39 20.58
N VAL A 75 -27.89 0.08 20.42
CA VAL A 75 -29.00 -0.59 19.75
C VAL A 75 -29.77 -1.47 20.72
N ALA A 76 -31.05 -1.67 20.48
CA ALA A 76 -31.86 -2.55 21.29
C ALA A 76 -31.54 -4.03 21.01
N LEU A 77 -31.43 -4.87 22.02
CA LEU A 77 -31.11 -6.30 21.89
C LEU A 77 -32.10 -7.09 21.02
N ASN A 78 -33.32 -6.59 20.90
CA ASN A 78 -34.35 -7.17 20.04
C ASN A 78 -34.41 -6.55 18.63
N ALA A 79 -33.49 -5.65 18.31
CA ALA A 79 -33.39 -4.98 17.03
C ALA A 79 -31.89 -4.78 16.69
N LEU A 80 -31.14 -5.88 16.66
CA LEU A 80 -29.73 -5.86 16.30
C LEU A 80 -29.56 -5.39 14.86
N PRO A 81 -28.45 -4.70 14.56
CA PRO A 81 -28.16 -4.29 13.20
C PRO A 81 -27.91 -5.50 12.30
N THR A 82 -28.20 -5.36 11.03
CA THR A 82 -27.75 -6.28 9.99
C THR A 82 -26.30 -5.98 9.59
N LEU A 83 -25.63 -6.91 8.88
CA LEU A 83 -24.31 -6.62 8.29
C LEU A 83 -24.36 -5.44 7.31
N GLU A 84 -25.48 -5.26 6.60
CA GLU A 84 -25.69 -4.13 5.69
C GLU A 84 -25.73 -2.79 6.42
N GLU A 85 -26.33 -2.75 7.62
CA GLU A 85 -26.32 -1.54 8.45
C GLU A 85 -24.94 -1.22 9.02
N TRP A 86 -24.14 -2.23 9.36
CA TRP A 86 -22.74 -2.04 9.76
C TRP A 86 -21.87 -1.61 8.55
N MET A 87 -22.14 -2.11 7.35
CA MET A 87 -21.51 -1.63 6.11
C MET A 87 -21.88 -0.16 5.84
N ASP A 88 -23.13 0.26 6.12
CA ASP A 88 -23.54 1.65 6.04
C ASP A 88 -22.81 2.54 7.06
N ASP A 89 -22.47 2.02 8.24
CA ASP A 89 -21.66 2.75 9.24
C ASP A 89 -20.26 3.03 8.68
N LEU A 90 -19.60 2.02 8.09
CA LEU A 90 -18.31 2.18 7.43
C LEU A 90 -18.38 3.25 6.34
N ARG A 91 -19.41 3.19 5.47
CA ARG A 91 -19.61 4.17 4.41
C ARG A 91 -19.79 5.58 4.99
N ALA A 92 -20.59 5.74 6.04
CA ALA A 92 -20.84 7.04 6.66
C ALA A 92 -19.56 7.65 7.27
N VAL A 93 -18.67 6.84 7.82
CA VAL A 93 -17.36 7.29 8.34
C VAL A 93 -16.46 7.78 7.21
N LEU A 94 -16.40 7.05 6.08
CA LEU A 94 -15.66 7.50 4.89
C LEU A 94 -16.23 8.82 4.34
N ASP A 95 -17.55 8.96 4.29
CA ASP A 95 -18.22 10.17 3.81
C ASP A 95 -17.96 11.37 4.74
N ALA A 96 -17.99 11.16 6.07
CA ALA A 96 -17.67 12.19 7.06
C ALA A 96 -16.22 12.66 6.98
N ALA A 97 -15.31 11.78 6.61
CA ALA A 97 -13.90 12.11 6.35
C ALA A 97 -13.67 12.70 4.94
N GLN A 98 -14.69 12.73 4.09
CA GLN A 98 -14.61 13.16 2.68
C GLN A 98 -13.61 12.32 1.85
N TRP A 99 -13.53 11.01 2.14
CA TRP A 99 -12.67 10.11 1.39
C TRP A 99 -13.46 9.40 0.28
N PRO A 100 -13.07 9.56 -0.99
CA PRO A 100 -13.73 8.90 -2.10
C PRO A 100 -13.49 7.38 -2.08
N ASP A 101 -12.31 6.97 -1.65
CA ASP A 101 -11.88 5.58 -1.53
C ASP A 101 -10.89 5.39 -0.38
N ALA A 102 -10.70 4.15 0.04
CA ALA A 102 -9.70 3.76 1.03
C ALA A 102 -9.27 2.30 0.84
N ALA A 103 -8.12 1.92 1.41
CA ALA A 103 -7.84 0.54 1.73
C ALA A 103 -8.72 0.13 2.93
N VAL A 104 -9.43 -0.99 2.80
CA VAL A 104 -10.29 -1.54 3.86
C VAL A 104 -9.54 -2.67 4.54
N ILE A 105 -9.28 -2.54 5.84
CA ILE A 105 -8.53 -3.51 6.63
C ILE A 105 -9.49 -4.10 7.66
N GLY A 106 -9.89 -5.37 7.49
CA GLY A 106 -10.80 -6.07 8.38
C GLY A 106 -10.08 -7.11 9.23
N HIS A 107 -10.33 -7.14 10.54
CA HIS A 107 -9.81 -8.15 11.46
C HIS A 107 -10.96 -8.97 12.06
N GLY A 108 -10.80 -10.30 12.09
CA GLY A 108 -11.80 -11.20 12.68
C GLY A 108 -13.19 -11.01 12.07
N ASP A 109 -14.17 -10.76 12.94
CA ASP A 109 -15.56 -10.49 12.53
C ASP A 109 -15.72 -9.18 11.74
N GLY A 110 -14.81 -8.21 11.92
CA GLY A 110 -14.73 -7.00 11.10
C GLY A 110 -14.46 -7.31 9.63
N GLY A 111 -13.91 -8.50 9.35
CA GLY A 111 -13.75 -9.04 8.01
C GLY A 111 -15.08 -9.21 7.27
N LEU A 112 -16.17 -9.60 7.97
CA LEU A 112 -17.49 -9.76 7.34
C LEU A 112 -18.00 -8.42 6.77
N VAL A 113 -17.90 -7.36 7.54
CA VAL A 113 -18.30 -6.02 7.09
C VAL A 113 -17.40 -5.56 5.95
N SER A 114 -16.11 -5.84 6.02
CA SER A 114 -15.12 -5.49 5.00
C SER A 114 -15.36 -6.22 3.68
N LEU A 115 -15.69 -7.52 3.74
CA LEU A 115 -16.05 -8.33 2.56
C LEU A 115 -17.32 -7.79 1.89
N LEU A 116 -18.36 -7.52 2.67
CA LEU A 116 -19.62 -7.00 2.15
C LEU A 116 -19.43 -5.61 1.53
N PHE A 117 -18.64 -4.74 2.18
CA PHE A 117 -18.32 -3.40 1.66
C PHE A 117 -17.54 -3.48 0.34
N ALA A 118 -16.51 -4.32 0.26
CA ALA A 118 -15.70 -4.46 -0.95
C ALA A 118 -16.49 -5.02 -2.13
N ALA A 119 -17.45 -5.91 -1.87
CA ALA A 119 -18.36 -6.43 -2.89
C ALA A 119 -19.40 -5.40 -3.36
N SER A 120 -19.94 -4.58 -2.42
CA SER A 120 -21.01 -3.62 -2.70
C SER A 120 -20.52 -2.27 -3.22
N TYR A 121 -19.30 -1.86 -2.85
CA TYR A 121 -18.67 -0.57 -3.21
C TYR A 121 -17.26 -0.77 -3.77
N PRO A 122 -17.10 -1.48 -4.91
CA PRO A 122 -15.77 -1.74 -5.47
C PRO A 122 -15.00 -0.46 -5.83
N GLU A 123 -15.71 0.62 -6.24
CA GLU A 123 -15.11 1.92 -6.54
C GLU A 123 -14.63 2.69 -5.30
N ARG A 124 -15.10 2.29 -4.11
CA ARG A 124 -14.70 2.87 -2.82
C ARG A 124 -13.62 2.03 -2.11
N THR A 125 -13.31 0.84 -2.66
CA THR A 125 -12.36 -0.12 -2.08
C THR A 125 -11.10 -0.18 -2.93
N ARG A 126 -10.08 0.61 -2.56
CA ARG A 126 -8.79 0.62 -3.25
C ARG A 126 -8.05 -0.70 -3.12
N ALA A 127 -8.09 -1.31 -1.96
CA ALA A 127 -7.54 -2.61 -1.61
C ALA A 127 -8.30 -3.18 -0.41
N LEU A 128 -8.30 -4.50 -0.29
CA LEU A 128 -8.90 -5.21 0.84
C LEU A 128 -7.80 -5.99 1.57
N VAL A 129 -7.69 -5.82 2.89
CA VAL A 129 -6.81 -6.61 3.76
C VAL A 129 -7.67 -7.32 4.79
N LEU A 130 -7.51 -8.63 4.89
CA LEU A 130 -8.28 -9.48 5.79
C LEU A 130 -7.30 -10.21 6.72
N VAL A 131 -7.38 -9.92 8.02
CA VAL A 131 -6.51 -10.53 9.04
C VAL A 131 -7.35 -11.47 9.89
N ASP A 132 -7.00 -12.75 9.91
CA ASP A 132 -7.71 -13.80 10.65
C ASP A 132 -9.23 -13.72 10.47
N ALA A 133 -9.66 -13.50 9.24
CA ALA A 133 -11.06 -13.30 8.86
C ALA A 133 -11.66 -14.56 8.23
N TYR A 134 -12.97 -14.53 8.07
CA TYR A 134 -13.75 -15.63 7.49
C TYR A 134 -14.97 -15.08 6.74
N ALA A 135 -15.56 -15.88 5.85
CA ALA A 135 -16.85 -15.55 5.20
C ALA A 135 -18.03 -16.23 5.90
N ARG A 136 -17.79 -17.38 6.52
CA ARG A 136 -18.77 -18.18 7.28
C ARG A 136 -18.04 -18.96 8.36
N LEU A 137 -18.53 -18.86 9.60
CA LEU A 137 -17.94 -19.59 10.73
C LEU A 137 -18.55 -20.98 10.91
N ARG A 138 -19.85 -21.13 10.64
CA ARG A 138 -20.58 -22.41 10.82
C ARG A 138 -20.16 -23.47 9.81
N GLN A 139 -20.03 -24.69 10.29
CA GLN A 139 -19.84 -25.88 9.48
C GLN A 139 -20.94 -26.04 8.42
N SER A 140 -20.53 -26.47 7.23
CA SER A 140 -21.41 -26.77 6.10
C SER A 140 -20.81 -27.89 5.25
N HIS A 141 -21.52 -28.34 4.24
CA HIS A 141 -21.06 -29.42 3.37
C HIS A 141 -19.75 -29.10 2.66
N ASP A 142 -19.59 -27.84 2.21
CA ASP A 142 -18.42 -27.31 1.51
C ASP A 142 -17.29 -26.84 2.45
N GLN A 143 -17.60 -26.68 3.75
CA GLN A 143 -16.64 -26.35 4.80
C GLN A 143 -16.79 -27.29 6.01
N PRO A 144 -16.47 -28.60 5.85
CA PRO A 144 -16.65 -29.59 6.90
C PRO A 144 -15.70 -29.40 8.10
N TRP A 145 -14.65 -28.63 7.92
CA TRP A 145 -13.65 -28.27 8.91
C TRP A 145 -14.05 -27.02 9.75
N ALA A 146 -15.09 -26.28 9.35
CA ALA A 146 -15.58 -25.13 10.09
C ALA A 146 -16.28 -25.54 11.40
N VAL A 147 -16.70 -24.56 12.21
CA VAL A 147 -17.16 -24.78 13.59
C VAL A 147 -18.52 -25.47 13.62
N PRO A 148 -18.66 -26.64 14.28
CA PRO A 148 -19.94 -27.31 14.43
C PRO A 148 -20.96 -26.46 15.19
N PRO A 149 -22.28 -26.55 14.87
CA PRO A 149 -23.32 -25.76 15.52
C PRO A 149 -23.36 -25.89 17.06
N GLU A 150 -23.18 -27.10 17.56
CA GLU A 150 -23.16 -27.39 19.02
C GLU A 150 -21.97 -26.76 19.73
N THR A 151 -20.84 -26.58 19.03
CA THR A 151 -19.66 -25.87 19.56
C THR A 151 -19.95 -24.38 19.67
N ILE A 152 -20.65 -23.79 18.67
CA ILE A 152 -21.06 -22.39 18.70
C ILE A 152 -22.01 -22.13 19.86
N ASP A 153 -23.02 -22.97 20.07
CA ASP A 153 -23.97 -22.82 21.21
C ASP A 153 -23.24 -22.89 22.54
N SER A 154 -22.33 -23.86 22.69
CA SER A 154 -21.51 -23.99 23.91
C SER A 154 -20.61 -22.78 24.15
N PHE A 155 -20.06 -22.22 23.05
CA PHE A 155 -19.25 -21.02 23.10
C PHE A 155 -20.07 -19.78 23.51
N LEU A 156 -21.29 -19.61 23.01
CA LEU A 156 -22.16 -18.50 23.37
C LEU A 156 -22.57 -18.56 24.85
N ASP A 157 -22.87 -19.76 25.37
CA ASP A 157 -23.13 -19.96 26.78
C ASP A 157 -21.92 -19.65 27.67
N TRP A 158 -20.75 -20.00 27.22
CA TRP A 158 -19.50 -19.67 27.92
C TRP A 158 -19.21 -18.16 27.86
N LEU A 159 -19.44 -17.52 26.71
CA LEU A 159 -19.26 -16.09 26.51
C LEU A 159 -20.14 -15.27 27.44
N GLU A 160 -21.43 -15.67 27.61
CA GLU A 160 -22.37 -15.01 28.52
C GLU A 160 -21.87 -14.98 29.97
N LYS A 161 -21.30 -16.11 30.41
CA LYS A 161 -20.81 -16.27 31.79
C LYS A 161 -19.47 -15.61 32.04
N GLY A 162 -18.63 -15.57 31.01
CA GLY A 162 -17.24 -15.11 31.06
C GLY A 162 -17.01 -13.68 30.60
N TRP A 163 -17.99 -13.02 29.98
CA TRP A 163 -17.82 -11.67 29.46
C TRP A 163 -17.43 -10.65 30.53
N GLY A 164 -16.39 -9.88 30.28
CA GLY A 164 -15.91 -8.87 31.22
C GLY A 164 -15.05 -9.43 32.37
N THR A 165 -14.69 -10.72 32.34
CA THR A 165 -13.78 -11.35 33.31
C THR A 165 -12.34 -11.49 32.80
N GLY A 166 -12.14 -11.40 31.47
CA GLY A 166 -10.88 -11.67 30.79
C GLY A 166 -10.59 -13.16 30.57
N ASP A 167 -11.57 -14.03 30.79
CA ASP A 167 -11.43 -15.47 30.52
C ASP A 167 -11.35 -15.76 29.02
N PHE A 168 -11.86 -14.84 28.20
CA PHE A 168 -11.77 -14.91 26.74
C PHE A 168 -10.32 -14.88 26.24
N THR A 169 -9.39 -14.35 27.03
CA THR A 169 -7.93 -14.37 26.72
C THR A 169 -7.45 -15.75 26.30
N ARG A 170 -7.93 -16.82 26.95
CA ARG A 170 -7.49 -18.20 26.69
C ARG A 170 -7.77 -18.66 25.26
N LEU A 171 -8.77 -18.06 24.63
CA LEU A 171 -9.16 -18.40 23.27
C LEU A 171 -8.52 -17.45 22.23
N VAL A 172 -8.47 -16.15 22.52
CA VAL A 172 -8.06 -15.14 21.55
C VAL A 172 -6.61 -14.68 21.68
N ALA A 173 -5.97 -14.97 22.82
CA ALA A 173 -4.57 -14.69 23.08
C ALA A 173 -3.97 -15.79 23.98
N PRO A 174 -3.85 -17.06 23.50
CA PRO A 174 -3.33 -18.18 24.29
C PRO A 174 -1.97 -17.90 24.91
N SER A 175 -1.08 -17.20 24.20
CA SER A 175 0.23 -16.82 24.72
C SER A 175 0.18 -15.91 25.96
N GLN A 176 -0.96 -15.24 26.19
CA GLN A 176 -1.21 -14.33 27.30
C GLN A 176 -2.15 -14.93 28.36
N ALA A 177 -2.55 -16.20 28.23
CA ALA A 177 -3.55 -16.84 29.08
C ALA A 177 -3.23 -16.75 30.59
N ASP A 178 -1.94 -16.87 30.94
CA ASP A 178 -1.45 -16.82 32.32
C ASP A 178 -0.95 -15.43 32.76
N ASN A 179 -1.10 -14.40 31.89
CA ASN A 179 -0.71 -13.03 32.22
C ASN A 179 -1.88 -12.27 32.89
N PRO A 180 -1.86 -12.08 34.23
CA PRO A 180 -2.99 -11.47 34.95
C PRO A 180 -3.17 -9.99 34.62
N THR A 181 -2.12 -9.32 34.17
CA THR A 181 -2.21 -7.92 33.78
C THR A 181 -2.89 -7.78 32.42
N PHE A 182 -2.54 -8.61 31.46
CA PHE A 182 -3.20 -8.68 30.16
C PHE A 182 -4.68 -9.02 30.32
N ARG A 183 -5.00 -10.06 31.08
CA ARG A 183 -6.40 -10.47 31.34
C ARG A 183 -7.25 -9.36 31.95
N ARG A 184 -6.69 -8.57 32.89
CA ARG A 184 -7.40 -7.42 33.48
C ARG A 184 -7.66 -6.31 32.46
N ARG A 185 -6.70 -6.03 31.57
CA ARG A 185 -6.90 -5.04 30.49
C ARG A 185 -7.96 -5.52 29.50
N LEU A 186 -7.89 -6.77 29.06
CA LEU A 186 -8.88 -7.37 28.18
C LEU A 186 -10.28 -7.34 28.79
N ALA A 187 -10.43 -7.77 30.04
CA ALA A 187 -11.68 -7.69 30.78
C ALA A 187 -12.25 -6.27 30.86
N ARG A 188 -11.39 -5.27 30.97
CA ARG A 188 -11.81 -3.86 30.93
C ARG A 188 -12.28 -3.46 29.53
N ALA A 189 -11.55 -3.83 28.48
CA ALA A 189 -11.93 -3.56 27.09
C ALA A 189 -13.28 -4.19 26.76
N GLU A 190 -13.52 -5.46 27.14
CA GLU A 190 -14.80 -6.14 26.99
C GLU A 190 -15.95 -5.33 27.59
N ARG A 191 -15.81 -4.89 28.84
CA ARG A 191 -16.87 -4.14 29.55
C ARG A 191 -17.11 -2.73 29.02
N LEU A 192 -16.08 -2.11 28.40
CA LEU A 192 -16.20 -0.78 27.78
C LEU A 192 -16.78 -0.84 26.38
N SER A 193 -16.76 -2.01 25.77
CA SER A 193 -17.28 -2.20 24.41
C SER A 193 -18.78 -2.44 24.40
N VAL A 194 -19.26 -3.46 25.13
CA VAL A 194 -20.68 -3.82 25.16
C VAL A 194 -21.04 -4.54 26.47
N SER A 195 -22.35 -4.62 26.77
CA SER A 195 -22.89 -5.46 27.88
C SER A 195 -22.80 -6.96 27.52
N PRO A 196 -22.83 -7.87 28.54
CA PRO A 196 -22.81 -9.32 28.30
C PRO A 196 -23.94 -9.80 27.36
N GLY A 197 -25.15 -9.28 27.53
CA GLY A 197 -26.28 -9.65 26.67
C GLY A 197 -26.10 -9.17 25.23
N ALA A 198 -25.52 -7.99 25.03
CA ALA A 198 -25.18 -7.50 23.70
C ALA A 198 -24.05 -8.32 23.06
N ALA A 199 -23.03 -8.70 23.84
CA ALA A 199 -21.93 -9.55 23.36
C ALA A 199 -22.46 -10.88 22.80
N VAL A 200 -23.32 -11.57 23.51
CA VAL A 200 -23.93 -12.85 23.06
C VAL A 200 -24.79 -12.65 21.83
N ALA A 201 -25.61 -11.59 21.81
CA ALA A 201 -26.55 -11.33 20.75
C ALA A 201 -25.80 -10.98 19.43
N ILE A 202 -24.77 -10.13 19.50
CA ILE A 202 -23.92 -9.77 18.36
C ILE A 202 -23.09 -10.98 17.91
N GLN A 203 -22.49 -11.72 18.84
CA GLN A 203 -21.71 -12.91 18.49
C GLN A 203 -22.56 -13.97 17.79
N ARG A 204 -23.80 -14.16 18.20
CA ARG A 204 -24.73 -15.05 17.49
C ARG A 204 -24.99 -14.59 16.06
N LEU A 205 -25.22 -13.28 15.86
CA LEU A 205 -25.43 -12.70 14.53
C LEU A 205 -24.22 -12.96 13.60
N VAL A 206 -22.99 -12.71 14.07
CA VAL A 206 -21.79 -12.95 13.24
C VAL A 206 -21.53 -14.43 13.00
N CYS A 207 -21.82 -15.31 13.98
CA CYS A 207 -21.72 -16.75 13.78
C CYS A 207 -22.75 -17.29 12.78
N ASP A 208 -23.92 -16.66 12.66
CA ASP A 208 -24.99 -17.05 11.71
C ASP A 208 -24.82 -16.43 10.33
N SER A 209 -23.86 -15.51 10.17
CA SER A 209 -23.61 -14.83 8.90
C SER A 209 -22.91 -15.73 7.89
N ASP A 210 -23.31 -15.61 6.60
CA ASP A 210 -22.70 -16.32 5.47
C ASP A 210 -22.53 -15.36 4.30
N LEU A 211 -21.29 -15.05 3.97
CA LEU A 211 -20.89 -14.19 2.84
C LEU A 211 -20.16 -14.97 1.74
N THR A 212 -20.22 -16.29 1.74
CA THR A 212 -19.52 -17.11 0.73
C THR A 212 -19.95 -16.78 -0.70
N ALA A 213 -21.22 -16.43 -0.89
CA ALA A 213 -21.77 -16.10 -2.21
C ALA A 213 -21.26 -14.78 -2.80
N VAL A 214 -20.75 -13.85 -1.94
CA VAL A 214 -20.26 -12.56 -2.45
C VAL A 214 -18.76 -12.55 -2.78
N LEU A 215 -18.00 -13.54 -2.33
CA LEU A 215 -16.54 -13.59 -2.51
C LEU A 215 -16.13 -13.46 -3.99
N PRO A 216 -16.77 -14.17 -4.97
CA PRO A 216 -16.39 -14.05 -6.37
C PRO A 216 -16.67 -12.67 -6.99
N THR A 217 -17.48 -11.82 -6.34
CA THR A 217 -17.79 -10.47 -6.83
C THR A 217 -16.78 -9.41 -6.41
N ILE A 218 -15.90 -9.74 -5.46
CA ILE A 218 -14.87 -8.82 -4.96
C ILE A 218 -13.78 -8.69 -6.03
N SER A 219 -13.65 -7.49 -6.59
CA SER A 219 -12.68 -7.16 -7.63
C SER A 219 -11.44 -6.43 -7.11
N ALA A 220 -11.51 -5.86 -5.90
CA ALA A 220 -10.40 -5.15 -5.29
C ALA A 220 -9.19 -6.08 -5.07
N PRO A 221 -7.94 -5.62 -5.28
CA PRO A 221 -6.76 -6.35 -4.86
C PRO A 221 -6.88 -6.73 -3.39
N THR A 222 -6.68 -8.02 -3.06
CA THR A 222 -6.96 -8.54 -1.73
C THR A 222 -5.73 -9.23 -1.13
N LEU A 223 -5.40 -8.90 0.11
CA LEU A 223 -4.43 -9.61 0.95
C LEU A 223 -5.17 -10.33 2.08
N VAL A 224 -4.96 -11.63 2.20
CA VAL A 224 -5.52 -12.44 3.28
C VAL A 224 -4.39 -12.96 4.15
N ILE A 225 -4.40 -12.59 5.43
CA ILE A 225 -3.38 -12.98 6.40
C ILE A 225 -4.00 -13.90 7.43
N ALA A 226 -3.30 -14.99 7.76
CA ALA A 226 -3.68 -15.94 8.81
C ALA A 226 -2.53 -16.16 9.79
N HIS A 227 -2.82 -16.37 11.08
CA HIS A 227 -1.86 -16.91 12.04
C HIS A 227 -1.99 -18.44 12.11
N ALA A 228 -0.87 -19.14 11.92
CA ALA A 228 -0.82 -20.59 11.73
C ALA A 228 -1.42 -21.41 12.90
N GLY A 229 -1.29 -20.91 14.11
CA GLY A 229 -1.75 -21.58 15.34
C GLY A 229 -3.03 -20.99 15.93
N ASN A 230 -3.71 -20.05 15.25
CA ASN A 230 -4.92 -19.38 15.77
C ASN A 230 -6.04 -20.39 16.06
N PRO A 231 -6.44 -20.57 17.33
CA PRO A 231 -7.47 -21.56 17.69
C PRO A 231 -8.90 -21.04 17.51
N TYR A 232 -9.07 -19.72 17.41
CA TYR A 232 -10.39 -19.10 17.27
C TYR A 232 -10.83 -19.04 15.81
N ILE A 233 -9.99 -18.56 14.92
CA ILE A 233 -10.23 -18.57 13.47
C ILE A 233 -9.15 -19.44 12.80
N LEU A 234 -9.56 -20.60 12.35
CA LEU A 234 -8.65 -21.56 11.78
C LEU A 234 -8.02 -21.03 10.47
N PRO A 235 -6.75 -21.31 10.17
CA PRO A 235 -6.09 -20.88 8.91
C PRO A 235 -6.83 -21.34 7.64
N GLN A 236 -7.60 -22.42 7.72
CA GLN A 236 -8.45 -22.90 6.62
C GLN A 236 -9.54 -21.89 6.23
N GLN A 237 -10.01 -21.06 7.17
CA GLN A 237 -10.97 -19.97 6.89
C GLN A 237 -10.33 -18.94 5.95
N SER A 238 -9.12 -18.51 6.28
CA SER A 238 -8.38 -17.53 5.49
C SER A 238 -7.96 -18.09 4.12
N LEU A 239 -7.56 -19.36 4.06
CA LEU A 239 -7.28 -20.03 2.80
C LEU A 239 -8.52 -20.07 1.90
N PHE A 240 -9.69 -20.40 2.46
CA PHE A 240 -10.95 -20.41 1.73
C PHE A 240 -11.26 -19.02 1.13
N LEU A 241 -11.05 -17.94 1.88
CA LEU A 241 -11.20 -16.57 1.35
C LEU A 241 -10.28 -16.34 0.15
N ALA A 242 -9.01 -16.70 0.27
CA ALA A 242 -8.03 -16.48 -0.78
C ALA A 242 -8.30 -17.30 -2.05
N GLU A 243 -8.88 -18.49 -1.91
CA GLU A 243 -9.27 -19.34 -3.05
C GLU A 243 -10.53 -18.86 -3.78
N HIS A 244 -11.39 -18.09 -3.11
CA HIS A 244 -12.69 -17.67 -3.66
C HIS A 244 -12.79 -16.18 -4.03
N ILE A 245 -11.79 -15.38 -3.64
CA ILE A 245 -11.67 -13.97 -4.05
C ILE A 245 -10.69 -13.89 -5.23
N ALA A 246 -11.13 -13.34 -6.34
CA ALA A 246 -10.23 -13.10 -7.48
C ALA A 246 -9.11 -12.12 -7.08
N ASN A 247 -7.88 -12.38 -7.54
CA ASN A 247 -6.70 -11.54 -7.24
C ASN A 247 -6.30 -11.46 -5.75
N ALA A 248 -6.65 -12.47 -4.95
CA ALA A 248 -6.22 -12.54 -3.56
C ALA A 248 -4.82 -13.15 -3.42
N CYS A 249 -4.00 -12.53 -2.56
CA CYS A 249 -2.74 -13.09 -2.06
C CYS A 249 -2.98 -13.66 -0.66
N HIS A 250 -2.40 -14.81 -0.34
CA HIS A 250 -2.51 -15.44 0.98
C HIS A 250 -1.14 -15.50 1.66
N VAL A 251 -1.08 -15.03 2.90
CA VAL A 251 0.12 -15.05 3.75
C VAL A 251 -0.23 -15.74 5.07
N VAL A 252 0.62 -16.66 5.51
CA VAL A 252 0.49 -17.33 6.80
C VAL A 252 1.65 -16.89 7.69
N LEU A 253 1.35 -16.20 8.78
CA LEU A 253 2.29 -15.78 9.79
C LEU A 253 2.41 -16.84 10.89
N SER A 254 3.55 -16.87 11.56
CA SER A 254 3.72 -17.68 12.77
C SER A 254 2.95 -17.02 13.93
N GLY A 255 2.49 -17.85 14.88
CA GLY A 255 1.78 -17.38 16.07
C GLY A 255 0.50 -18.15 16.29
N GLU A 256 -0.02 -18.06 17.53
CA GLU A 256 -1.22 -18.74 17.96
C GLU A 256 -2.31 -17.77 18.44
N ASP A 257 -2.01 -16.46 18.48
CA ASP A 257 -2.92 -15.45 19.00
C ASP A 257 -3.82 -14.92 17.86
N HIS A 258 -5.10 -14.74 18.16
CA HIS A 258 -6.05 -14.11 17.23
C HIS A 258 -5.97 -12.60 17.29
N LEU A 259 -5.64 -12.02 18.45
CA LEU A 259 -5.56 -10.58 18.61
C LEU A 259 -4.37 -10.01 17.83
N TYR A 260 -4.64 -9.21 16.81
CA TYR A 260 -3.66 -8.66 15.87
C TYR A 260 -2.52 -7.84 16.51
N TRP A 261 -2.67 -7.45 17.76
CA TRP A 261 -1.66 -6.70 18.53
C TRP A 261 -0.83 -7.58 19.47
N VAL A 262 -1.03 -8.90 19.45
CA VAL A 262 -0.28 -9.88 20.26
C VAL A 262 0.62 -10.70 19.35
N GLY A 263 1.83 -11.03 19.82
CA GLY A 263 2.79 -11.79 19.03
C GLY A 263 3.62 -10.92 18.09
N ASP A 264 3.82 -11.36 16.85
CA ASP A 264 4.65 -10.68 15.84
C ASP A 264 3.86 -9.57 15.11
N LEU A 265 3.61 -8.47 15.84
CA LEU A 265 2.91 -7.31 15.30
C LEU A 265 3.71 -6.66 14.15
N ASP A 266 5.03 -6.61 14.24
CA ASP A 266 5.85 -5.99 13.20
C ASP A 266 5.75 -6.78 11.89
N GLY A 267 5.83 -8.11 11.94
CA GLY A 267 5.63 -8.96 10.76
C GLY A 267 4.25 -8.79 10.14
N LEU A 268 3.20 -8.64 10.94
CA LEU A 268 1.85 -8.37 10.44
C LEU A 268 1.76 -7.02 9.70
N VAL A 269 2.27 -5.96 10.33
CA VAL A 269 2.21 -4.62 9.73
C VAL A 269 3.11 -4.52 8.50
N ASP A 270 4.26 -5.19 8.49
CA ASP A 270 5.16 -5.24 7.33
C ASP A 270 4.49 -5.87 6.10
N GLU A 271 3.73 -6.94 6.26
CA GLU A 271 2.97 -7.53 5.14
C GLU A 271 1.83 -6.63 4.66
N ILE A 272 1.15 -5.91 5.57
CA ILE A 272 0.14 -4.91 5.20
C ILE A 272 0.78 -3.74 4.45
N GLU A 273 1.88 -3.18 4.96
CA GLU A 273 2.60 -2.09 4.34
C GLU A 273 3.12 -2.47 2.96
N LYS A 274 3.79 -3.62 2.83
CA LYS A 274 4.28 -4.17 1.58
C LYS A 274 3.17 -4.31 0.54
N PHE A 275 2.00 -4.81 0.94
CA PHE A 275 0.86 -4.96 0.05
C PHE A 275 0.28 -3.62 -0.38
N LEU A 276 0.04 -2.69 0.56
CA LEU A 276 -0.60 -1.42 0.27
C LEU A 276 0.32 -0.43 -0.47
N THR A 277 1.63 -0.49 -0.21
CA THR A 277 2.64 0.39 -0.82
C THR A 277 3.42 -0.28 -1.94
N GLY A 278 3.36 -1.61 -2.06
CA GLY A 278 4.21 -2.39 -2.96
C GLY A 278 5.63 -2.59 -2.44
N THR A 279 5.94 -2.16 -1.22
CA THR A 279 7.27 -2.21 -0.60
C THR A 279 7.24 -2.93 0.75
N ALA A 280 8.33 -3.62 1.10
CA ALA A 280 8.52 -4.11 2.47
C ALA A 280 9.03 -2.98 3.38
N ALA A 281 8.52 -2.88 4.60
CA ALA A 281 9.04 -1.95 5.59
C ALA A 281 10.53 -2.21 5.83
N GLY A 282 11.37 -1.17 5.63
CA GLY A 282 12.82 -1.25 5.83
C GLY A 282 13.67 -1.29 4.56
N SER A 283 13.09 -1.46 3.37
CA SER A 283 13.80 -1.23 2.10
C SER A 283 12.90 -0.43 1.17
N VAL A 284 12.95 0.90 1.30
CA VAL A 284 12.38 1.80 0.30
C VAL A 284 13.31 1.75 -0.91
N THR A 285 13.21 0.69 -1.69
CA THR A 285 13.72 0.63 -3.05
C THR A 285 12.51 0.43 -3.95
N ASP A 286 11.92 1.54 -4.35
CA ASP A 286 10.91 1.51 -5.41
C ASP A 286 11.60 1.09 -6.70
N ARG A 287 11.47 -0.18 -7.08
CA ARG A 287 11.85 -0.65 -8.40
C ARG A 287 10.74 -0.30 -9.37
N LEU A 288 11.00 0.64 -10.24
CA LEU A 288 10.08 1.03 -11.29
C LEU A 288 10.74 0.95 -12.66
N LEU A 289 9.95 0.66 -13.68
CA LEU A 289 10.41 0.74 -15.05
C LEU A 289 10.45 2.21 -15.45
N ALA A 290 11.63 2.73 -15.78
CA ALA A 290 11.79 4.11 -16.20
C ALA A 290 12.66 4.22 -17.46
N ASN A 291 12.50 5.35 -18.13
CA ASN A 291 13.34 5.73 -19.27
C ASN A 291 14.36 6.75 -18.78
N VAL A 292 15.60 6.30 -18.66
CA VAL A 292 16.70 7.12 -18.15
C VAL A 292 17.39 7.79 -19.31
N LEU A 293 17.43 9.13 -19.32
CA LEU A 293 18.16 9.93 -20.28
C LEU A 293 19.35 10.60 -19.60
N PHE A 294 20.53 10.37 -20.13
CA PHE A 294 21.75 11.13 -19.84
C PHE A 294 22.07 12.10 -20.98
N THR A 295 22.39 13.33 -20.62
CA THR A 295 22.95 14.32 -21.52
C THR A 295 24.29 14.81 -20.99
N ASP A 296 25.20 15.21 -21.88
CA ASP A 296 26.54 15.67 -21.52
C ASP A 296 27.07 16.66 -22.60
N ILE A 297 27.73 17.75 -22.17
CA ILE A 297 28.33 18.73 -23.08
C ILE A 297 29.61 18.16 -23.65
N VAL A 298 29.75 18.16 -24.97
CA VAL A 298 30.93 17.66 -25.66
C VAL A 298 32.12 18.64 -25.46
N ARG A 299 33.28 18.09 -25.02
CA ARG A 299 34.50 18.86 -24.77
C ARG A 299 34.32 20.02 -23.77
N SER A 300 33.50 19.80 -22.76
CA SER A 300 33.19 20.82 -21.73
C SER A 300 34.43 21.39 -21.04
N THR A 301 35.42 20.55 -20.75
CA THR A 301 36.70 20.97 -20.14
C THR A 301 37.49 21.90 -21.04
N ASP A 302 37.59 21.57 -22.34
CA ASP A 302 38.30 22.40 -23.32
C ASP A 302 37.60 23.76 -23.50
N THR A 303 36.27 23.72 -23.64
CA THR A 303 35.42 24.92 -23.74
C THR A 303 35.52 25.82 -22.51
N ALA A 304 35.53 25.22 -21.32
CA ALA A 304 35.73 25.98 -20.08
C ALA A 304 37.10 26.67 -20.04
N ALA A 305 38.16 25.97 -20.45
CA ALA A 305 39.51 26.54 -20.51
C ALA A 305 39.62 27.70 -21.55
N GLU A 306 38.94 27.60 -22.68
CA GLU A 306 38.92 28.65 -23.71
C GLU A 306 38.10 29.88 -23.27
N LEU A 307 36.96 29.71 -22.62
CA LEU A 307 36.06 30.79 -22.25
C LEU A 307 36.41 31.48 -20.92
N GLY A 308 37.10 30.76 -20.05
CA GLY A 308 37.36 31.18 -18.67
C GLY A 308 36.13 31.05 -17.76
N ASP A 309 36.37 30.95 -16.45
CA ASP A 309 35.39 30.55 -15.44
C ASP A 309 34.08 31.36 -15.48
N GLN A 310 34.17 32.67 -15.65
CA GLN A 310 32.97 33.52 -15.56
C GLN A 310 32.06 33.38 -16.78
N ARG A 311 32.63 33.23 -17.98
CA ARG A 311 31.84 33.04 -19.21
C ARG A 311 31.29 31.62 -19.27
N TRP A 312 32.08 30.65 -18.82
CA TRP A 312 31.68 29.26 -18.73
C TRP A 312 30.44 29.08 -17.79
N ARG A 313 30.48 29.68 -16.58
CA ARG A 313 29.31 29.64 -15.67
C ARG A 313 28.06 30.23 -16.32
N ARG A 314 28.12 31.37 -16.98
CA ARG A 314 26.95 31.96 -17.65
C ARG A 314 26.45 31.08 -18.81
N LEU A 315 27.30 30.33 -19.46
CA LEU A 315 26.91 29.38 -20.50
C LEU A 315 26.21 28.18 -19.90
N LEU A 316 26.76 27.62 -18.80
CA LEU A 316 26.11 26.54 -18.04
C LEU A 316 24.75 26.96 -17.50
N ASP A 317 24.61 28.13 -16.92
CA ASP A 317 23.31 28.62 -16.43
C ASP A 317 22.23 28.62 -17.52
N ARG A 318 22.62 29.07 -18.72
CA ARG A 318 21.71 29.07 -19.90
C ARG A 318 21.41 27.67 -20.41
N HIS A 319 22.41 26.81 -20.45
CA HIS A 319 22.26 25.40 -20.82
C HIS A 319 21.27 24.72 -19.88
N ASP A 320 21.46 24.87 -18.57
CA ASP A 320 20.62 24.27 -17.53
C ASP A 320 19.18 24.75 -17.63
N GLU A 321 18.96 26.04 -17.88
CA GLU A 321 17.63 26.59 -18.10
C GLU A 321 16.94 25.95 -19.33
N ILE A 322 17.68 25.77 -20.42
CA ILE A 322 17.16 25.12 -21.62
C ILE A 322 16.82 23.67 -21.36
N VAL A 323 17.71 22.90 -20.69
CA VAL A 323 17.48 21.48 -20.41
C VAL A 323 16.25 21.33 -19.52
N ARG A 324 16.17 22.05 -18.39
CA ARG A 324 15.03 21.96 -17.46
C ARG A 324 13.71 22.27 -18.16
N ARG A 325 13.66 23.32 -18.99
CA ARG A 325 12.46 23.69 -19.74
C ARG A 325 12.04 22.61 -20.75
N GLN A 326 13.01 21.93 -21.43
CA GLN A 326 12.66 20.83 -22.32
C GLN A 326 12.20 19.60 -21.54
N VAL A 327 12.87 19.24 -20.44
CA VAL A 327 12.46 18.13 -19.56
C VAL A 327 11.02 18.32 -19.06
N GLU A 328 10.69 19.49 -18.57
CA GLU A 328 9.33 19.83 -18.13
C GLU A 328 8.32 19.74 -19.28
N ARG A 329 8.65 20.31 -20.46
CA ARG A 329 7.80 20.24 -21.66
C ARG A 329 7.44 18.82 -22.06
N PHE A 330 8.34 17.87 -21.91
CA PHE A 330 8.13 16.47 -22.24
C PHE A 330 7.72 15.62 -21.03
N ARG A 331 7.32 16.25 -19.91
CA ARG A 331 6.85 15.60 -18.66
C ARG A 331 7.88 14.65 -18.05
N GLY A 332 9.16 15.01 -18.14
CA GLY A 332 10.23 14.33 -17.43
C GLY A 332 10.53 14.99 -16.09
N SER A 333 11.33 14.31 -15.29
CA SER A 333 11.89 14.82 -14.03
C SER A 333 13.41 14.85 -14.09
N VAL A 334 14.02 15.93 -13.59
CA VAL A 334 15.48 16.02 -13.39
C VAL A 334 15.80 15.36 -12.05
N VAL A 335 16.64 14.34 -12.07
CA VAL A 335 17.09 13.61 -10.89
C VAL A 335 18.39 14.18 -10.34
N ASN A 336 19.37 14.33 -11.22
CA ASN A 336 20.70 14.79 -10.83
C ASN A 336 21.38 15.58 -11.94
N THR A 337 22.39 16.39 -11.57
CA THR A 337 23.28 17.06 -12.50
C THR A 337 24.71 16.55 -12.28
N THR A 338 25.40 16.18 -13.35
CA THR A 338 26.77 15.65 -13.31
C THR A 338 27.80 16.72 -13.66
N GLY A 339 27.57 17.95 -13.20
CA GLY A 339 28.40 19.11 -13.51
C GLY A 339 27.96 19.83 -14.79
N ASP A 340 28.24 19.27 -15.97
CA ASP A 340 27.86 19.74 -17.29
C ASP A 340 26.84 18.86 -18.01
N GLY A 341 26.35 17.83 -17.32
CA GLY A 341 25.35 16.88 -17.81
C GLY A 341 24.12 16.74 -16.89
N PHE A 342 23.09 16.11 -17.40
CA PHE A 342 21.83 15.84 -16.69
C PHE A 342 21.47 14.37 -16.70
N VAL A 343 20.90 13.92 -15.58
CA VAL A 343 20.20 12.64 -15.44
C VAL A 343 18.72 12.94 -15.29
N THR A 344 17.92 12.43 -16.21
CA THR A 344 16.48 12.70 -16.23
C THR A 344 15.68 11.42 -16.43
N LEU A 345 14.49 11.37 -15.88
CA LEU A 345 13.56 10.24 -15.98
C LEU A 345 12.30 10.63 -16.75
N PHE A 346 11.74 9.65 -17.46
CA PHE A 346 10.48 9.78 -18.18
C PHE A 346 9.63 8.51 -18.00
N ASP A 347 8.32 8.70 -17.99
CA ASP A 347 7.32 7.62 -17.95
C ASP A 347 7.11 6.93 -19.33
N GLY A 348 7.65 7.52 -20.42
CA GLY A 348 7.53 6.97 -21.76
C GLY A 348 8.80 7.14 -22.59
N PRO A 349 9.26 6.09 -23.31
CA PRO A 349 10.51 6.12 -24.09
C PRO A 349 10.44 7.11 -25.23
N GLY A 350 9.31 7.26 -25.90
CA GLY A 350 9.15 8.25 -26.98
C GLY A 350 9.25 9.69 -26.49
N ARG A 351 8.86 9.99 -25.25
CA ARG A 351 9.04 11.30 -24.60
C ARG A 351 10.51 11.57 -24.33
N ALA A 352 11.23 10.60 -23.79
CA ALA A 352 12.67 10.70 -23.53
C ALA A 352 13.44 10.99 -24.82
N VAL A 353 13.14 10.26 -25.91
CA VAL A 353 13.79 10.45 -27.21
C VAL A 353 13.51 11.85 -27.77
N ARG A 354 12.26 12.28 -27.82
CA ARG A 354 11.89 13.62 -28.32
C ARG A 354 12.49 14.73 -27.47
N CYS A 355 12.56 14.54 -26.14
CA CYS A 355 13.22 15.50 -25.26
C CYS A 355 14.72 15.62 -25.55
N ALA A 356 15.44 14.50 -25.71
CA ALA A 356 16.85 14.49 -26.04
C ALA A 356 17.13 15.22 -27.34
N CYS A 357 16.33 14.98 -28.40
CA CYS A 357 16.43 15.68 -29.67
C CYS A 357 16.15 17.19 -29.52
N ALA A 358 15.11 17.55 -28.73
CA ALA A 358 14.78 18.95 -28.49
C ALA A 358 15.89 19.70 -27.72
N ILE A 359 16.54 19.05 -26.75
CA ILE A 359 17.68 19.61 -26.01
C ILE A 359 18.83 19.80 -26.96
N ARG A 360 19.22 18.76 -27.75
CA ARG A 360 20.28 18.80 -28.74
C ARG A 360 20.15 20.02 -29.68
N ASP A 361 18.95 20.25 -30.15
CA ASP A 361 18.70 21.34 -31.11
C ASP A 361 18.61 22.72 -30.43
N ALA A 362 18.06 22.79 -29.21
CA ALA A 362 17.88 24.05 -28.48
C ALA A 362 19.20 24.64 -27.93
N VAL A 363 20.23 23.82 -27.69
CA VAL A 363 21.52 24.30 -27.15
C VAL A 363 22.46 24.84 -28.25
N ARG A 364 22.21 24.55 -29.55
CA ARG A 364 23.04 25.00 -30.68
C ARG A 364 23.31 26.50 -30.70
N PRO A 365 22.32 27.39 -30.41
CA PRO A 365 22.59 28.83 -30.38
C PRO A 365 23.61 29.26 -29.33
N LEU A 366 23.89 28.41 -28.34
CA LEU A 366 24.93 28.66 -27.33
C LEU A 366 26.35 28.35 -27.84
N GLY A 367 26.48 27.73 -29.02
CA GLY A 367 27.78 27.35 -29.59
C GLY A 367 28.35 26.07 -28.96
N ILE A 368 27.52 25.25 -28.31
CA ILE A 368 27.90 23.96 -27.73
C ILE A 368 27.14 22.82 -28.39
N ASP A 369 27.79 21.66 -28.41
CA ASP A 369 27.16 20.40 -28.79
C ASP A 369 26.98 19.51 -27.55
N ILE A 370 25.88 18.75 -27.51
CA ILE A 370 25.67 17.71 -26.50
C ILE A 370 25.68 16.33 -27.16
N ARG A 371 25.91 15.33 -26.35
CA ARG A 371 25.63 13.92 -26.62
C ARG A 371 24.60 13.42 -25.65
N ALA A 372 23.77 12.46 -26.06
CA ALA A 372 22.72 11.90 -25.24
C ALA A 372 22.65 10.39 -25.35
N GLY A 373 22.29 9.72 -24.25
CA GLY A 373 22.04 8.28 -24.20
C GLY A 373 20.80 7.95 -23.44
N ILE A 374 19.99 7.03 -23.98
CA ILE A 374 18.72 6.62 -23.38
C ILE A 374 18.67 5.11 -23.23
N HIS A 375 18.22 4.67 -22.07
CA HIS A 375 17.89 3.28 -21.82
C HIS A 375 16.60 3.16 -21.04
N THR A 376 15.81 2.12 -21.31
CA THR A 376 14.62 1.75 -20.56
C THR A 376 14.92 0.49 -19.75
N GLY A 377 14.73 0.55 -18.45
CA GLY A 377 14.94 -0.59 -17.55
C GLY A 377 14.48 -0.30 -16.14
N GLU A 378 14.59 -1.30 -15.27
CA GLU A 378 14.27 -1.14 -13.84
C GLU A 378 15.32 -0.25 -13.16
N ILE A 379 14.83 0.72 -12.41
CA ILE A 379 15.61 1.59 -11.52
C ILE A 379 15.13 1.44 -10.09
N GLU A 380 16.00 1.75 -9.14
CA GLU A 380 15.68 1.92 -7.73
C GLU A 380 15.64 3.43 -7.43
N GLN A 381 14.50 3.92 -6.96
CA GLN A 381 14.37 5.30 -6.51
C GLN A 381 14.54 5.37 -4.99
N ARG A 382 15.45 6.25 -4.52
CA ARG A 382 15.71 6.50 -3.09
C ARG A 382 15.55 7.99 -2.83
N GLY A 383 14.34 8.40 -2.48
CA GLY A 383 14.02 9.82 -2.40
C GLY A 383 14.20 10.50 -3.76
N ASP A 384 15.06 11.54 -3.83
CA ASP A 384 15.37 12.26 -5.06
C ASP A 384 16.51 11.62 -5.89
N ASP A 385 17.12 10.53 -5.44
CA ASP A 385 18.22 9.85 -6.13
C ASP A 385 17.74 8.55 -6.82
N VAL A 386 18.46 8.12 -7.84
CA VAL A 386 18.15 6.90 -8.60
C VAL A 386 19.37 6.01 -8.73
N ALA A 387 19.17 4.73 -8.55
CA ALA A 387 20.19 3.70 -8.66
C ALA A 387 19.69 2.53 -9.52
N GLY A 388 20.58 1.60 -9.82
CA GLY A 388 20.26 0.41 -10.57
C GLY A 388 21.07 0.25 -11.85
N ILE A 389 21.02 -0.97 -12.42
CA ILE A 389 21.81 -1.29 -13.61
C ILE A 389 21.36 -0.47 -14.83
N ALA A 390 20.09 -0.12 -14.92
CA ALA A 390 19.53 0.67 -16.02
C ALA A 390 20.10 2.09 -16.07
N VAL A 391 20.39 2.71 -14.91
CA VAL A 391 21.04 4.01 -14.81
C VAL A 391 22.48 3.91 -15.36
N ASN A 392 23.20 2.86 -14.97
CA ASN A 392 24.55 2.61 -15.46
C ASN A 392 24.57 2.36 -16.96
N ILE A 393 23.63 1.59 -17.51
CA ILE A 393 23.52 1.34 -18.95
C ILE A 393 23.29 2.66 -19.69
N ALA A 394 22.32 3.48 -19.28
CA ALA A 394 22.03 4.78 -19.92
C ALA A 394 23.24 5.70 -19.94
N ALA A 395 24.00 5.79 -18.83
CA ALA A 395 25.25 6.55 -18.76
C ALA A 395 26.31 6.03 -19.78
N ARG A 396 26.42 4.70 -19.90
CA ARG A 396 27.36 4.10 -20.85
C ARG A 396 26.91 4.29 -22.31
N VAL A 397 25.62 4.23 -22.59
CA VAL A 397 25.06 4.57 -23.91
C VAL A 397 25.40 6.02 -24.26
N ALA A 398 25.18 6.97 -23.35
CA ALA A 398 25.55 8.38 -23.57
C ALA A 398 27.05 8.58 -23.84
N SER A 399 27.92 7.83 -23.14
CA SER A 399 29.36 7.91 -23.35
C SER A 399 29.84 7.39 -24.73
N ARG A 400 29.02 6.60 -25.42
CA ARG A 400 29.28 6.09 -26.77
C ARG A 400 28.75 7.00 -27.88
N ALA A 401 27.90 7.96 -27.51
CA ALA A 401 27.35 8.90 -28.49
C ALA A 401 28.41 9.90 -28.99
N GLU A 402 28.38 10.15 -30.27
CA GLU A 402 29.16 11.18 -30.92
C GLU A 402 28.58 12.59 -30.65
N PRO A 403 29.32 13.68 -30.92
CA PRO A 403 28.77 15.02 -30.82
C PRO A 403 27.45 15.14 -31.60
N ARG A 404 26.42 15.72 -30.94
CA ARG A 404 25.07 15.91 -31.49
C ARG A 404 24.29 14.61 -31.75
N GLN A 405 24.76 13.50 -31.25
CA GLN A 405 24.09 12.21 -31.39
C GLN A 405 23.26 11.87 -30.19
N VAL A 406 22.05 11.33 -30.44
CA VAL A 406 21.19 10.68 -29.44
C VAL A 406 21.26 9.18 -29.70
N LEU A 407 21.87 8.43 -28.79
CA LEU A 407 21.92 6.97 -28.84
C LEU A 407 20.88 6.35 -27.88
N VAL A 408 20.33 5.24 -28.31
CA VAL A 408 19.34 4.48 -27.52
C VAL A 408 19.71 3.00 -27.52
N SER A 409 19.32 2.29 -26.45
CA SER A 409 19.38 0.84 -26.41
C SER A 409 18.25 0.19 -27.22
N ARG A 410 18.39 -1.08 -27.54
CA ARG A 410 17.40 -1.90 -28.26
C ARG A 410 16.00 -1.84 -27.56
N THR A 411 15.95 -1.87 -26.24
CA THR A 411 14.70 -1.79 -25.46
C THR A 411 13.90 -0.53 -25.79
N VAL A 412 14.57 0.62 -25.96
CA VAL A 412 13.92 1.88 -26.34
C VAL A 412 13.31 1.79 -27.74
N VAL A 413 14.03 1.19 -28.70
CA VAL A 413 13.53 0.98 -30.08
C VAL A 413 12.28 0.12 -30.08
N ASP A 414 12.31 -1.01 -29.35
CA ASP A 414 11.20 -1.95 -29.31
C ASP A 414 9.94 -1.32 -28.68
N LEU A 415 10.11 -0.55 -27.60
CA LEU A 415 9.01 0.13 -26.91
C LEU A 415 8.48 1.38 -27.63
N THR A 416 9.20 1.88 -28.65
CA THR A 416 8.77 3.03 -29.46
C THR A 416 8.24 2.63 -30.83
N ALA A 417 8.04 1.35 -31.07
CA ALA A 417 7.43 0.85 -32.32
C ALA A 417 6.09 1.56 -32.59
N GLY A 418 5.90 2.06 -33.81
CA GLY A 418 4.69 2.81 -34.19
C GLY A 418 4.66 4.30 -33.80
N SER A 419 5.67 4.81 -33.09
CA SER A 419 5.75 6.22 -32.64
C SER A 419 6.17 7.22 -33.72
N GLY A 420 6.56 6.73 -34.90
CA GLY A 420 7.12 7.54 -36.02
C GLY A 420 8.57 8.01 -35.81
N ILE A 421 9.27 7.48 -34.80
CA ILE A 421 10.70 7.79 -34.58
C ILE A 421 11.53 6.83 -35.43
N GLY A 422 12.42 7.38 -36.26
CA GLY A 422 13.37 6.62 -37.03
C GLY A 422 14.65 6.32 -36.25
N PHE A 423 15.24 5.14 -36.51
CA PHE A 423 16.47 4.69 -35.86
C PHE A 423 17.44 4.06 -36.86
N VAL A 424 18.72 4.40 -36.74
CA VAL A 424 19.81 3.78 -37.49
C VAL A 424 20.60 2.85 -36.59
N ASP A 425 20.73 1.60 -36.99
CA ASP A 425 21.52 0.60 -36.27
C ASP A 425 23.01 0.99 -36.22
N ARG A 426 23.59 0.97 -35.04
CA ARG A 426 25.01 1.27 -34.80
C ARG A 426 25.81 0.03 -34.38
N GLY A 427 25.21 -1.16 -34.45
CA GLY A 427 25.85 -2.42 -34.12
C GLY A 427 25.93 -2.71 -32.62
N GLU A 428 26.72 -3.72 -32.29
CA GLU A 428 26.93 -4.19 -30.89
C GLU A 428 28.13 -3.46 -30.26
N HIS A 429 27.96 -3.10 -28.99
CA HIS A 429 28.95 -2.39 -28.20
C HIS A 429 29.14 -3.04 -26.83
N ASP A 430 30.41 -3.19 -26.44
CA ASP A 430 30.74 -3.53 -25.07
C ASP A 430 30.62 -2.27 -24.19
N LEU A 431 29.77 -2.31 -23.18
CA LEU A 431 29.58 -1.26 -22.21
C LEU A 431 30.34 -1.57 -20.92
N LYS A 432 31.30 -0.72 -20.57
CA LYS A 432 32.20 -0.97 -19.44
C LYS A 432 31.42 -1.18 -18.12
N GLY A 433 31.60 -2.36 -17.51
CA GLY A 433 30.94 -2.69 -16.25
C GLY A 433 29.50 -3.19 -16.36
N VAL A 434 29.04 -3.43 -17.60
CA VAL A 434 27.72 -4.01 -17.87
C VAL A 434 27.92 -5.36 -18.55
N PRO A 435 27.26 -6.43 -18.10
CA PRO A 435 27.36 -7.76 -18.74
C PRO A 435 26.78 -7.72 -20.15
N GLN A 436 27.36 -8.55 -21.06
CA GLN A 436 26.94 -8.74 -22.45
C GLN A 436 27.18 -7.54 -23.39
N ALA A 437 27.24 -7.82 -24.70
CA ALA A 437 27.24 -6.78 -25.72
C ALA A 437 25.85 -6.20 -25.94
N TRP A 438 25.80 -4.88 -26.17
CA TRP A 438 24.54 -4.13 -26.27
C TRP A 438 24.40 -3.53 -27.66
N ARG A 439 23.31 -3.83 -28.35
CA ARG A 439 23.00 -3.24 -29.66
C ARG A 439 22.44 -1.85 -29.46
N LEU A 440 23.09 -0.86 -30.06
CA LEU A 440 22.75 0.54 -29.95
C LEU A 440 22.22 1.10 -31.26
N TYR A 441 21.40 2.12 -31.17
CA TYR A 441 20.76 2.77 -32.29
C TYR A 441 20.89 4.30 -32.17
N ALA A 442 21.17 4.98 -33.29
CA ALA A 442 21.11 6.44 -33.35
C ALA A 442 19.72 6.89 -33.76
N VAL A 443 19.19 7.91 -33.12
CA VAL A 443 17.91 8.52 -33.48
C VAL A 443 18.13 9.32 -34.78
N GLU A 444 17.27 9.12 -35.79
CA GLU A 444 17.24 9.91 -37.01
C GLU A 444 16.74 11.33 -36.76
N GLY A 445 17.38 12.37 -37.31
CA GLY A 445 16.87 13.74 -37.20
C GLY A 445 17.91 14.83 -37.27
#